data_ce7f2b02c62c55dd8fde92f93c4c27ef
#
_entry.id   ce7f2b02c62c55dd8fde92f93c4c27ef
#
_cell.length_a   1.000
_cell.length_b   1.000
_cell.length_c   1.000
_cell.angle_alpha   90.00
_cell.angle_beta   90.00
_cell.angle_gamma   90.00
#
_symmetry.space_group_name_H-M   'P 1'
#
loop_
_entity.id
_entity.type
_entity.pdbx_description
1 polymer ?
#
loop_
_entity_poly.entity_id
_entity_poly.type
_entity_poly.pdbx_seq_one_letter_code
_entity_poly.pdbx_strand_id
1 'polypeptide(L)'
;MLVDQDECWFSRFAQPQMHAFAAAENNLRLVQREAEKGETDKAIACYGAVCDKTNDRFFCFAAGQPNSEKSIAFLSTLLASAQERGQRVLVVIWDRATWHVSKKVTSWVRQHNQQAKQEEHGLRLLTCLLPSKSPWLNPMEPIWLHAKRKVVEPDGDLSVKVLKERLCAHFQTNIENATLNVSA
;
A
#
# COMPACT_ATOMS: atom_id res chain seq x y z
N MET A 1 -17.85 3.69 7.79
CA MET A 1 -16.56 4.33 7.40
C MET A 1 -16.37 4.12 5.91
N LEU A 2 -15.92 5.14 5.18
CA LEU A 2 -15.57 5.04 3.76
C LEU A 2 -14.09 5.41 3.63
N VAL A 3 -13.33 4.59 2.93
CA VAL A 3 -11.90 4.80 2.71
C VAL A 3 -11.54 4.54 1.25
N ASP A 4 -10.61 5.34 0.72
CA ASP A 4 -9.88 5.06 -0.50
C ASP A 4 -8.58 4.36 -0.15
N GLN A 5 -8.30 3.23 -0.78
CA GLN A 5 -7.18 2.36 -0.48
C GLN A 5 -6.31 2.15 -1.72
N ASP A 6 -5.00 2.05 -1.49
CA ASP A 6 -4.02 1.81 -2.55
C ASP A 6 -2.72 1.23 -2.01
N GLU A 7 -1.86 0.72 -2.89
CA GLU A 7 -0.52 0.27 -2.56
C GLU A 7 0.54 0.99 -3.36
N CYS A 8 1.69 1.15 -2.72
CA CYS A 8 2.87 1.71 -3.36
C CYS A 8 4.12 0.90 -3.01
N TRP A 9 5.04 0.80 -3.96
CA TRP A 9 6.35 0.24 -3.71
C TRP A 9 7.39 1.31 -3.53
N PHE A 10 8.22 1.10 -2.52
CA PHE A 10 9.41 1.89 -2.28
C PHE A 10 10.63 1.00 -2.48
N SER A 11 11.33 1.20 -3.58
CA SER A 11 12.61 0.54 -3.83
C SER A 11 13.68 1.14 -2.91
N ARG A 12 14.57 0.29 -2.40
CA ARG A 12 15.75 0.75 -1.66
C ARG A 12 16.92 1.15 -2.56
N PHE A 13 16.82 0.85 -3.85
CA PHE A 13 17.84 1.19 -4.82
C PHE A 13 17.62 2.57 -5.40
N ALA A 14 18.73 3.22 -5.76
CA ALA A 14 18.70 4.48 -6.48
C ALA A 14 17.77 4.41 -7.69
N GLN A 15 16.90 5.39 -7.82
CA GLN A 15 16.04 5.54 -8.99
C GLN A 15 16.75 6.45 -9.98
N PRO A 16 16.99 6.01 -11.23
CA PRO A 16 17.57 6.88 -12.23
C PRO A 16 16.65 8.09 -12.46
N GLN A 17 17.23 9.29 -12.45
CA GLN A 17 16.48 10.50 -12.75
C GLN A 17 16.04 10.49 -14.21
N MET A 18 14.74 10.64 -14.45
CA MET A 18 14.17 10.66 -15.81
C MET A 18 14.46 11.94 -16.60
N HIS A 19 15.22 12.89 -16.06
CA HIS A 19 15.52 14.20 -16.65
C HIS A 19 17.01 14.42 -16.83
N ALA A 20 17.69 13.46 -17.46
CA ALA A 20 19.06 13.70 -17.90
C ALA A 20 19.03 14.16 -19.36
N PHE A 21 19.44 15.42 -19.61
CA PHE A 21 19.72 15.90 -20.95
C PHE A 21 21.13 15.44 -21.33
N ALA A 22 21.24 14.58 -22.34
CA ALA A 22 22.53 14.21 -22.93
C ALA A 22 22.67 14.82 -24.34
N ALA A 23 23.90 15.10 -24.73
CA ALA A 23 24.18 15.40 -26.11
C ALA A 23 23.79 14.21 -27.00
N ALA A 24 23.32 14.49 -28.23
CA ALA A 24 22.76 13.48 -29.14
C ALA A 24 23.70 12.28 -29.46
N GLU A 25 24.99 12.42 -29.18
CA GLU A 25 26.01 11.38 -29.40
C GLU A 25 26.17 10.40 -28.23
N ASN A 26 25.64 10.72 -27.07
CA ASN A 26 25.74 9.90 -25.87
C ASN A 26 24.36 9.36 -25.47
N ASN A 27 24.05 8.15 -25.88
CA ASN A 27 22.85 7.44 -25.37
C ASN A 27 23.02 7.18 -23.87
N LEU A 28 22.28 7.92 -23.04
CA LEU A 28 22.16 7.62 -21.62
C LEU A 28 21.46 6.28 -21.46
N ARG A 29 22.20 5.26 -21.06
CA ARG A 29 21.62 4.00 -20.62
C ARG A 29 21.28 4.13 -19.13
N LEU A 30 20.00 4.11 -18.82
CA LEU A 30 19.54 3.96 -17.46
C LEU A 30 19.90 2.55 -16.97
N VAL A 31 20.95 2.43 -16.18
CA VAL A 31 21.33 1.15 -15.58
C VAL A 31 20.61 1.03 -14.24
N GLN A 32 19.57 0.21 -14.20
CA GLN A 32 18.97 -0.17 -12.94
C GLN A 32 19.94 -1.18 -12.28
N ARG A 33 20.38 -0.87 -11.07
CA ARG A 33 21.21 -1.82 -10.31
C ARG A 33 20.38 -3.06 -10.00
N GLU A 34 20.89 -4.23 -10.39
CA GLU A 34 20.33 -5.49 -9.96
C GLU A 34 20.83 -5.82 -8.54
N ALA A 35 19.93 -6.34 -7.70
CA ALA A 35 20.31 -6.81 -6.38
C ALA A 35 21.31 -7.96 -6.50
N GLU A 36 22.34 -7.97 -5.66
CA GLU A 36 23.27 -9.08 -5.58
C GLU A 36 22.55 -10.38 -5.15
N LYS A 37 23.04 -11.54 -5.61
CA LYS A 37 22.50 -12.83 -5.21
C LYS A 37 22.58 -12.97 -3.68
N GLY A 38 21.43 -13.12 -3.03
CA GLY A 38 21.34 -13.27 -1.57
C GLY A 38 20.81 -12.03 -0.83
N GLU A 39 20.65 -10.88 -1.48
CA GLU A 39 19.96 -9.73 -0.88
C GLU A 39 18.45 -10.01 -0.81
N THR A 40 17.94 -10.08 0.41
CA THR A 40 16.50 -10.12 0.70
C THR A 40 15.93 -8.71 0.56
N ASP A 41 14.65 -8.61 0.18
CA ASP A 41 13.87 -7.38 0.20
C ASP A 41 14.40 -6.20 -0.63
N LYS A 42 14.19 -6.28 -1.94
CA LYS A 42 14.50 -5.20 -2.90
C LYS A 42 13.62 -3.97 -2.71
N ALA A 43 12.45 -4.13 -2.12
CA ALA A 43 11.47 -3.08 -1.93
C ALA A 43 10.54 -3.36 -0.73
N ILE A 44 9.94 -2.31 -0.22
CA ILE A 44 8.89 -2.38 0.80
C ILE A 44 7.56 -2.02 0.12
N ALA A 45 6.56 -2.88 0.25
CA ALA A 45 5.20 -2.57 -0.11
C ALA A 45 4.56 -1.76 1.02
N CYS A 46 3.99 -0.62 0.68
CA CYS A 46 3.23 0.22 1.59
C CYS A 46 1.76 0.14 1.21
N TYR A 47 0.93 -0.28 2.14
CA TYR A 47 -0.53 -0.29 2.05
C TYR A 47 -1.03 0.97 2.72
N GLY A 48 -1.85 1.75 2.04
CA GLY A 48 -2.40 2.98 2.57
C GLY A 48 -3.91 3.08 2.36
N ALA A 49 -4.57 3.76 3.28
CA ALA A 49 -5.95 4.16 3.11
C ALA A 49 -6.18 5.54 3.72
N VAL A 50 -7.06 6.32 3.11
CA VAL A 50 -7.51 7.60 3.63
C VAL A 50 -9.03 7.58 3.84
N CYS A 51 -9.47 8.03 5.00
CA CYS A 51 -10.89 8.16 5.29
C CYS A 51 -11.43 9.46 4.71
N ASP A 52 -12.42 9.37 3.83
CA ASP A 52 -12.99 10.50 3.11
C ASP A 52 -13.54 11.62 4.04
N LYS A 53 -14.19 11.23 5.13
CA LYS A 53 -14.82 12.21 6.05
C LYS A 53 -13.86 12.87 7.04
N THR A 54 -12.90 12.11 7.56
CA THR A 54 -12.04 12.56 8.68
C THR A 54 -10.63 12.89 8.22
N ASN A 55 -10.27 12.50 6.99
CA ASN A 55 -8.90 12.56 6.48
C ASN A 55 -7.90 11.75 7.33
N ASP A 56 -8.40 10.82 8.16
CA ASP A 56 -7.55 9.88 8.87
C ASP A 56 -6.84 8.96 7.89
N ARG A 57 -5.58 8.69 8.14
CA ARG A 57 -4.72 7.91 7.26
C ARG A 57 -4.25 6.66 7.97
N PHE A 58 -4.31 5.56 7.26
CA PHE A 58 -3.87 4.25 7.72
C PHE A 58 -2.73 3.79 6.84
N PHE A 59 -1.60 3.41 7.44
CA PHE A 59 -0.44 2.91 6.70
C PHE A 59 0.08 1.64 7.35
N CYS A 60 0.34 0.63 6.50
CA CYS A 60 1.01 -0.60 6.89
C CYS A 60 2.09 -0.97 5.88
N PHE A 61 3.13 -1.63 6.34
CA PHE A 61 4.27 -2.02 5.53
C PHE A 61 4.43 -3.54 5.51
N ALA A 62 4.84 -4.05 4.35
CA ALA A 62 5.15 -5.47 4.18
C ALA A 62 6.38 -5.64 3.30
N ALA A 63 7.18 -6.65 3.58
CA ALA A 63 8.28 -7.04 2.72
C ALA A 63 7.79 -7.53 1.35
N GLY A 64 8.55 -7.25 0.30
CA GLY A 64 8.28 -7.70 -1.07
C GLY A 64 7.05 -7.04 -1.71
N GLN A 65 6.48 -7.71 -2.69
CA GLN A 65 5.39 -7.16 -3.53
C GLN A 65 4.02 -7.28 -2.87
N PRO A 66 3.02 -6.41 -3.22
CA PRO A 66 1.64 -6.59 -2.86
C PRO A 66 1.11 -7.95 -3.36
N ASN A 67 0.22 -8.52 -2.56
CA ASN A 67 -0.48 -9.76 -2.90
C ASN A 67 -1.81 -9.86 -2.14
N SER A 68 -2.59 -10.88 -2.44
CA SER A 68 -3.92 -11.07 -1.87
C SER A 68 -3.91 -11.30 -0.35
N GLU A 69 -2.89 -11.98 0.20
CA GLU A 69 -2.77 -12.22 1.64
C GLU A 69 -2.54 -10.93 2.40
N LYS A 70 -1.64 -10.11 1.91
CA LYS A 70 -1.33 -8.80 2.51
C LYS A 70 -2.52 -7.85 2.39
N SER A 71 -3.24 -7.87 1.25
CA SER A 71 -4.46 -7.08 1.10
C SER A 71 -5.53 -7.51 2.12
N ILE A 72 -5.71 -8.82 2.36
CA ILE A 72 -6.61 -9.32 3.41
C ILE A 72 -6.15 -8.86 4.81
N ALA A 73 -4.86 -8.95 5.11
CA ALA A 73 -4.31 -8.50 6.38
C ALA A 73 -4.57 -6.99 6.60
N PHE A 74 -4.37 -6.17 5.55
CA PHE A 74 -4.66 -4.74 5.62
C PHE A 74 -6.16 -4.45 5.79
N LEU A 75 -7.03 -5.17 5.06
CA LEU A 75 -8.48 -5.08 5.26
C LEU A 75 -8.89 -5.43 6.70
N SER A 76 -8.24 -6.43 7.31
CA SER A 76 -8.48 -6.80 8.71
C SER A 76 -8.11 -5.66 9.67
N THR A 77 -7.00 -4.95 9.41
CA THR A 77 -6.61 -3.76 10.17
C THR A 77 -7.65 -2.63 10.05
N LEU A 78 -8.14 -2.37 8.83
CA LEU A 78 -9.17 -1.36 8.59
C LEU A 78 -10.51 -1.74 9.27
N LEU A 79 -10.87 -3.02 9.26
CA LEU A 79 -12.07 -3.52 9.94
C LEU A 79 -11.96 -3.35 11.46
N ALA A 80 -10.82 -3.67 12.07
CA ALA A 80 -10.59 -3.46 13.49
C ALA A 80 -10.77 -1.98 13.86
N SER A 81 -10.13 -1.07 13.10
CA SER A 81 -10.29 0.37 13.32
C SER A 81 -11.73 0.87 13.11
N ALA A 82 -12.45 0.32 12.13
CA ALA A 82 -13.85 0.66 11.92
C ALA A 82 -14.74 0.17 13.07
N GLN A 83 -14.46 -1.01 13.61
CA GLN A 83 -15.17 -1.58 14.75
C GLN A 83 -14.96 -0.77 16.03
N GLU A 84 -13.71 -0.40 16.34
CA GLU A 84 -13.37 0.48 17.48
C GLU A 84 -14.10 1.83 17.41
N ARG A 85 -14.39 2.31 16.21
CA ARG A 85 -15.15 3.55 15.95
C ARG A 85 -16.67 3.33 15.94
N GLY A 86 -17.17 2.15 16.29
CA GLY A 86 -18.59 1.82 16.30
C GLY A 86 -19.27 1.83 14.94
N GLN A 87 -18.50 1.65 13.85
CA GLN A 87 -19.04 1.64 12.50
C GLN A 87 -19.78 0.33 12.23
N ARG A 88 -20.83 0.38 11.43
CA ARG A 88 -21.61 -0.78 10.99
C ARG A 88 -21.24 -1.25 9.58
N VAL A 89 -20.61 -0.37 8.81
CA VAL A 89 -20.20 -0.64 7.44
C VAL A 89 -18.84 0.00 7.20
N LEU A 90 -17.91 -0.78 6.67
CA LEU A 90 -16.66 -0.32 6.05
C LEU A 90 -16.84 -0.41 4.53
N VAL A 91 -16.69 0.71 3.84
CA VAL A 91 -16.63 0.78 2.38
C VAL A 91 -15.20 1.05 1.99
N VAL A 92 -14.64 0.19 1.14
CA VAL A 92 -13.27 0.33 0.61
C VAL A 92 -13.37 0.57 -0.89
N ILE A 93 -12.86 1.71 -1.34
CA ILE A 93 -12.71 2.04 -2.75
C ILE A 93 -11.24 1.76 -3.11
N TRP A 94 -11.01 0.97 -4.15
CA TRP A 94 -9.68 0.58 -4.62
C TRP A 94 -9.64 0.34 -6.12
N ASP A 95 -8.46 0.19 -6.66
CA ASP A 95 -8.28 -0.09 -8.08
C ASP A 95 -8.59 -1.56 -8.44
N ARG A 96 -8.33 -1.90 -9.71
CA ARG A 96 -8.53 -3.26 -10.25
C ARG A 96 -7.25 -4.09 -10.27
N ALA A 97 -6.33 -3.87 -9.33
CA ALA A 97 -5.16 -4.73 -9.21
C ALA A 97 -5.56 -6.20 -9.08
N THR A 98 -4.75 -7.09 -9.63
CA THR A 98 -5.09 -8.52 -9.69
C THR A 98 -5.30 -9.15 -8.31
N TRP A 99 -4.59 -8.67 -7.31
CA TRP A 99 -4.75 -9.11 -5.93
C TRP A 99 -6.05 -8.63 -5.29
N HIS A 100 -6.61 -7.46 -5.66
CA HIS A 100 -7.90 -6.96 -5.18
C HIS A 100 -9.08 -7.79 -5.73
N VAL A 101 -9.02 -8.17 -6.99
CA VAL A 101 -10.09 -8.94 -7.65
C VAL A 101 -9.89 -10.45 -7.61
N SER A 102 -8.88 -10.92 -6.87
CA SER A 102 -8.58 -12.34 -6.76
C SER A 102 -9.72 -13.13 -6.12
N LYS A 103 -9.84 -14.43 -6.47
CA LYS A 103 -10.80 -15.33 -5.83
C LYS A 103 -10.59 -15.41 -4.31
N LYS A 104 -9.33 -15.30 -3.85
CA LYS A 104 -8.99 -15.34 -2.43
C LYS A 104 -9.61 -14.17 -1.67
N VAL A 105 -9.41 -12.94 -2.15
CA VAL A 105 -9.97 -11.73 -1.52
C VAL A 105 -11.48 -11.72 -1.60
N THR A 106 -12.07 -12.01 -2.77
CA THR A 106 -13.53 -12.00 -2.93
C THR A 106 -14.23 -13.07 -2.09
N SER A 107 -13.63 -14.25 -1.92
CA SER A 107 -14.14 -15.30 -1.04
C SER A 107 -14.04 -14.90 0.42
N TRP A 108 -12.91 -14.31 0.84
CA TRP A 108 -12.71 -13.82 2.19
C TRP A 108 -13.72 -12.72 2.57
N VAL A 109 -13.94 -11.74 1.69
CA VAL A 109 -14.96 -10.68 1.89
C VAL A 109 -16.36 -11.29 2.04
N ARG A 110 -16.70 -12.28 1.22
CA ARG A 110 -17.98 -12.98 1.30
C ARG A 110 -18.15 -13.70 2.64
N GLN A 111 -17.12 -14.44 3.08
CA GLN A 111 -17.14 -15.16 4.34
C GLN A 111 -17.25 -14.19 5.53
N HIS A 112 -16.47 -13.12 5.55
CA HIS A 112 -16.57 -12.08 6.57
C HIS A 112 -18.00 -11.51 6.65
N ASN A 113 -18.61 -11.17 5.52
CA ASN A 113 -19.97 -10.63 5.47
C ASN A 113 -21.05 -11.65 5.88
N GLN A 114 -20.81 -12.95 5.67
CA GLN A 114 -21.70 -14.00 6.18
C GLN A 114 -21.65 -14.09 7.70
N GLN A 115 -20.47 -14.01 8.29
CA GLN A 115 -20.28 -13.97 9.75
C GLN A 115 -20.92 -12.70 10.35
N ALA A 116 -20.60 -11.53 9.80
CA ALA A 116 -21.14 -10.25 10.24
C ALA A 116 -22.68 -10.16 10.23
N LYS A 117 -23.35 -10.94 9.36
CA LYS A 117 -24.82 -11.02 9.35
C LYS A 117 -25.41 -11.79 10.53
N GLN A 118 -24.64 -12.67 11.14
CA GLN A 118 -25.09 -13.48 12.28
C GLN A 118 -24.88 -12.77 13.61
N GLU A 119 -24.11 -11.69 13.63
CA GLU A 119 -23.83 -10.88 14.80
C GLU A 119 -24.77 -9.68 14.88
N GLU A 120 -25.32 -9.39 16.06
CA GLU A 120 -26.25 -8.28 16.29
C GLU A 120 -25.66 -6.92 15.86
N HIS A 121 -24.34 -6.77 16.03
CA HIS A 121 -23.57 -5.57 15.70
C HIS A 121 -22.49 -5.81 14.66
N GLY A 122 -22.66 -6.80 13.81
CA GLY A 122 -21.66 -7.20 12.84
C GLY A 122 -21.28 -6.09 11.85
N LEU A 123 -19.99 -5.83 11.72
CA LEU A 123 -19.44 -4.84 10.78
C LEU A 123 -19.35 -5.45 9.37
N ARG A 124 -20.04 -4.87 8.42
CA ARG A 124 -20.04 -5.32 7.02
C ARG A 124 -18.96 -4.62 6.20
N LEU A 125 -18.32 -5.36 5.31
CA LEU A 125 -17.33 -4.88 4.37
C LEU A 125 -17.90 -4.81 2.95
N LEU A 126 -17.90 -3.63 2.35
CA LEU A 126 -18.23 -3.40 0.95
C LEU A 126 -16.99 -2.97 0.19
N THR A 127 -16.75 -3.57 -0.95
CA THR A 127 -15.63 -3.21 -1.82
C THR A 127 -16.14 -2.59 -3.12
N CYS A 128 -15.62 -1.44 -3.50
CA CYS A 128 -15.96 -0.71 -4.71
C CYS A 128 -14.72 -0.58 -5.59
N LEU A 129 -14.83 -0.98 -6.84
CA LEU A 129 -13.73 -0.88 -7.80
C LEU A 129 -13.78 0.47 -8.53
N LEU A 130 -12.65 1.16 -8.55
CA LEU A 130 -12.47 2.32 -9.42
C LEU A 130 -12.62 1.93 -10.90
N PRO A 131 -13.06 2.86 -11.76
CA PRO A 131 -13.04 2.65 -13.20
C PRO A 131 -11.63 2.30 -13.68
N SER A 132 -11.53 1.47 -14.71
CA SER A 132 -10.25 1.10 -15.29
C SER A 132 -9.49 2.34 -15.81
N LYS A 133 -8.18 2.39 -15.60
CA LYS A 133 -7.29 3.46 -16.08
C LYS A 133 -7.67 4.86 -15.55
N SER A 134 -8.16 4.94 -14.33
CA SER A 134 -8.56 6.21 -13.69
C SER A 134 -7.80 6.48 -12.38
N PRO A 135 -6.45 6.51 -12.37
CA PRO A 135 -5.66 6.72 -11.16
C PRO A 135 -5.93 8.09 -10.51
N TRP A 136 -6.32 9.09 -11.31
CA TRP A 136 -6.66 10.43 -10.79
C TRP A 136 -7.88 10.46 -9.86
N LEU A 137 -8.68 9.40 -9.84
CA LEU A 137 -9.80 9.25 -8.90
C LEU A 137 -9.34 8.69 -7.54
N ASN A 138 -8.07 8.26 -7.42
CA ASN A 138 -7.54 7.72 -6.18
C ASN A 138 -6.78 8.80 -5.40
N PRO A 139 -7.30 9.28 -4.27
CA PRO A 139 -6.65 10.32 -3.46
C PRO A 139 -5.34 9.86 -2.81
N MET A 140 -5.01 8.57 -2.85
CA MET A 140 -3.74 8.05 -2.38
C MET A 140 -2.57 8.34 -3.33
N GLU A 141 -2.80 8.52 -4.63
CA GLU A 141 -1.74 8.74 -5.62
C GLU A 141 -0.85 9.98 -5.32
N PRO A 142 -1.40 11.17 -5.00
CA PRO A 142 -0.59 12.31 -4.60
C PRO A 142 0.22 12.04 -3.32
N ILE A 143 -0.31 11.26 -2.39
CA ILE A 143 0.37 10.89 -1.14
C ILE A 143 1.61 10.05 -1.46
N TRP A 144 1.49 9.09 -2.37
CA TRP A 144 2.61 8.26 -2.82
C TRP A 144 3.67 9.06 -3.56
N LEU A 145 3.25 9.97 -4.44
CA LEU A 145 4.17 10.83 -5.17
C LEU A 145 5.01 11.70 -4.21
N HIS A 146 4.37 12.25 -3.18
CA HIS A 146 5.04 13.04 -2.16
C HIS A 146 6.04 12.20 -1.34
N ALA A 147 5.63 11.00 -0.94
CA ALA A 147 6.46 10.09 -0.18
C ALA A 147 7.70 9.64 -1.00
N LYS A 148 7.51 9.24 -2.26
CA LYS A 148 8.63 8.85 -3.15
C LYS A 148 9.69 9.93 -3.27
N ARG A 149 9.30 11.19 -3.38
CA ARG A 149 10.22 12.33 -3.48
C ARG A 149 11.04 12.58 -2.21
N LYS A 150 10.52 12.19 -1.04
CA LYS A 150 11.15 12.47 0.26
C LYS A 150 11.90 11.30 0.85
N VAL A 151 11.49 10.08 0.53
CA VAL A 151 11.97 8.87 1.19
C VAL A 151 13.09 8.19 0.40
N VAL A 152 13.01 8.23 -0.94
CA VAL A 152 13.96 7.53 -1.82
C VAL A 152 15.14 8.45 -2.15
N GLU A 153 16.35 7.93 -2.01
CA GLU A 153 17.58 8.62 -2.48
C GLU A 153 17.71 8.48 -4.00
N PRO A 154 17.84 9.58 -4.74
CA PRO A 154 18.00 9.50 -6.19
C PRO A 154 19.36 8.94 -6.61
N ASP A 155 20.42 9.19 -5.84
CA ASP A 155 21.81 8.90 -6.19
C ASP A 155 22.47 7.86 -5.27
N GLY A 156 21.69 7.19 -4.41
CA GLY A 156 22.21 6.24 -3.42
C GLY A 156 21.29 5.07 -3.15
N ASP A 157 21.85 4.04 -2.56
CA ASP A 157 21.11 2.86 -2.12
C ASP A 157 20.82 2.98 -0.61
N LEU A 158 19.62 2.60 -0.22
CA LEU A 158 19.21 2.54 1.19
C LEU A 158 19.27 1.09 1.68
N SER A 159 19.62 0.89 2.95
CA SER A 159 19.32 -0.39 3.60
C SER A 159 17.82 -0.51 3.84
N VAL A 160 17.32 -1.75 3.90
CA VAL A 160 15.89 -2.01 4.21
C VAL A 160 15.47 -1.33 5.52
N LYS A 161 16.35 -1.34 6.52
CA LYS A 161 16.11 -0.71 7.82
C LYS A 161 15.92 0.81 7.69
N VAL A 162 16.86 1.49 7.02
CA VAL A 162 16.80 2.94 6.81
C VAL A 162 15.59 3.33 5.98
N LEU A 163 15.25 2.57 4.93
CA LEU A 163 14.06 2.83 4.14
C LEU A 163 12.78 2.72 5.00
N LYS A 164 12.69 1.68 5.84
CA LYS A 164 11.55 1.50 6.75
C LYS A 164 11.45 2.62 7.77
N GLU A 165 12.55 3.03 8.38
CA GLU A 165 12.60 4.16 9.31
C GLU A 165 12.14 5.47 8.65
N ARG A 166 12.60 5.76 7.44
CA ARG A 166 12.16 6.95 6.67
C ARG A 166 10.68 6.91 6.33
N LEU A 167 10.16 5.76 5.93
CA LEU A 167 8.72 5.58 5.67
C LEU A 167 7.90 5.82 6.93
N CYS A 168 8.29 5.24 8.05
CA CYS A 168 7.60 5.43 9.32
C CYS A 168 7.64 6.90 9.78
N ALA A 169 8.79 7.57 9.65
CA ALA A 169 8.92 8.99 9.97
C ALA A 169 8.05 9.86 9.04
N HIS A 170 8.05 9.55 7.73
CA HIS A 170 7.26 10.32 6.75
C HIS A 170 5.75 10.21 7.00
N PHE A 171 5.26 9.00 7.28
CA PHE A 171 3.85 8.72 7.53
C PHE A 171 3.44 8.87 8.99
N GLN A 172 4.36 9.27 9.87
CA GLN A 172 4.13 9.46 11.32
C GLN A 172 3.53 8.20 11.97
N THR A 173 4.04 7.03 11.60
CA THR A 173 3.57 5.73 12.09
C THR A 173 4.67 5.00 12.85
N ASN A 174 4.28 4.13 13.80
CA ASN A 174 5.23 3.29 14.53
C ASN A 174 5.49 2.00 13.74
N ILE A 175 6.77 1.58 13.70
CA ILE A 175 7.22 0.38 12.99
C ILE A 175 6.47 -0.88 13.45
N GLU A 176 6.23 -1.01 14.76
CA GLU A 176 5.55 -2.18 15.34
C GLU A 176 4.09 -2.28 14.92
N ASN A 177 3.38 -1.15 14.94
CA ASN A 177 1.96 -1.08 14.59
C ASN A 177 1.71 -1.08 13.08
N ALA A 178 2.72 -0.69 12.30
CA ALA A 178 2.60 -0.57 10.86
C ALA A 178 3.07 -1.82 10.09
N THR A 179 3.53 -2.88 10.76
CA THR A 179 3.96 -4.10 10.08
C THR A 179 2.78 -5.05 9.90
N LEU A 180 2.45 -5.37 8.62
CA LEU A 180 1.45 -6.38 8.31
C LEU A 180 1.99 -7.77 8.68
N ASN A 181 1.35 -8.40 9.65
CA ASN A 181 1.59 -9.80 9.98
C ASN A 181 0.76 -10.67 9.05
N VAL A 182 1.40 -11.28 8.08
CA VAL A 182 0.79 -12.29 7.22
C VAL A 182 1.11 -13.64 7.83
N SER A 183 0.10 -14.31 8.40
CA SER A 183 0.26 -15.70 8.83
C SER A 183 0.64 -16.56 7.63
N ALA A 184 1.70 -17.33 7.78
CA ALA A 184 2.22 -18.24 6.74
C ALA A 184 1.22 -19.36 6.42
#